data_4e88bb9466aec15c711277bffaff0b1e
#
_entry.id   4e88bb9466aec15c711277bffaff0b1e
#
_cell.length_a   1.000
_cell.length_b   1.000
_cell.length_c   1.000
_cell.angle_alpha   90.00
_cell.angle_beta   90.00
_cell.angle_gamma   90.00
#
_symmetry.space_group_name_H-M   'P 1'
#
loop_
_entity.id
_entity.type
_entity.pdbx_description
1 polymer ?
#
loop_
_entity_poly.entity_id
_entity_poly.type
_entity_poly.pdbx_seq_one_letter_code
_entity_poly.pdbx_strand_id
1 'polypeptide(L)'
;IYVDAPVCDVFSWPGRKNTALWNDLLKEWNLTDAGMEHFKGNPIDNLAPIAAAGIPIISVCGDSDQTVPYKENMDVVRSRYLAAGGPVEVILKKGCDHHPHSLDNPEPVVDFILRQQPEYEKYIHYNVRGSLQNSFRKFEKERRARVAFLGGSITEMDGWRNMIERQLQQRFPY
;
A
#
# COMPACT_ATOMS: atom_id res chain seq x y z
N ILE A 1 -5.05 -7.30 1.86
CA ILE A 1 -4.96 -6.01 1.15
C ILE A 1 -4.45 -4.96 2.12
N TYR A 2 -3.44 -4.18 1.74
CA TYR A 2 -3.03 -2.95 2.43
C TYR A 2 -3.39 -1.75 1.59
N VAL A 3 -3.96 -0.72 2.21
CA VAL A 3 -4.30 0.57 1.57
C VAL A 3 -3.92 1.74 2.49
N ASP A 4 -3.52 2.86 1.89
CA ASP A 4 -3.09 4.06 2.59
C ASP A 4 -3.87 5.27 2.10
N ALA A 5 -4.66 5.87 2.96
CA ALA A 5 -5.56 6.99 2.67
C ALA A 5 -6.30 6.84 1.33
N PRO A 6 -6.96 5.70 1.06
CA PRO A 6 -7.47 5.36 -0.26
C PRO A 6 -8.69 6.19 -0.64
N VAL A 7 -8.77 6.59 -1.91
CA VAL A 7 -10.02 7.04 -2.50
C VAL A 7 -10.93 5.84 -2.70
N CYS A 8 -12.01 5.78 -1.97
CA CYS A 8 -13.00 4.70 -2.05
C CYS A 8 -14.31 5.15 -2.68
N ASP A 9 -14.49 6.46 -2.78
CA ASP A 9 -15.60 7.11 -3.47
C ASP A 9 -15.08 8.29 -4.29
N VAL A 10 -15.19 8.19 -5.62
CA VAL A 10 -14.73 9.25 -6.53
C VAL A 10 -15.53 10.55 -6.39
N PHE A 11 -16.72 10.52 -5.79
CA PHE A 11 -17.49 11.72 -5.49
C PHE A 11 -16.91 12.50 -4.31
N SER A 12 -16.22 11.83 -3.38
CA SER A 12 -15.49 12.49 -2.29
C SER A 12 -14.19 13.09 -2.79
N TRP A 13 -13.48 12.38 -3.71
CA TRP A 13 -12.27 12.82 -4.37
C TRP A 13 -12.10 12.09 -5.72
N PRO A 14 -11.81 12.78 -6.85
CA PRO A 14 -11.68 14.25 -6.94
C PRO A 14 -13.02 15.00 -6.79
N GLY A 15 -14.14 14.35 -7.10
CA GLY A 15 -15.49 14.91 -7.01
C GLY A 15 -15.55 16.36 -7.46
N ARG A 16 -16.30 17.17 -6.73
CA ARG A 16 -16.37 18.61 -6.99
C ARG A 16 -15.22 19.42 -6.40
N LYS A 17 -14.31 18.78 -5.65
CA LYS A 17 -13.17 19.44 -5.00
C LYS A 17 -12.06 19.79 -5.98
N ASN A 18 -11.93 19.03 -7.06
CA ASN A 18 -10.93 19.25 -8.11
C ASN A 18 -11.55 19.04 -9.49
N THR A 19 -12.03 20.12 -10.09
CA THR A 19 -12.71 20.10 -11.39
C THR A 19 -11.84 19.57 -12.52
N ALA A 20 -10.54 19.85 -12.53
CA ALA A 20 -9.65 19.36 -13.57
C ALA A 20 -9.54 17.83 -13.52
N LEU A 21 -9.22 17.27 -12.36
CA LEU A 21 -9.14 15.83 -12.16
C LEU A 21 -10.48 15.13 -12.33
N TRP A 22 -11.59 15.79 -11.99
CA TRP A 22 -12.92 15.26 -12.27
C TRP A 22 -13.18 15.12 -13.75
N ASN A 23 -12.87 16.16 -14.53
CA ASN A 23 -13.01 16.14 -16.00
C ASN A 23 -12.09 15.09 -16.64
N ASP A 24 -10.88 14.93 -16.16
CA ASP A 24 -9.96 13.89 -16.61
C ASP A 24 -10.52 12.49 -16.33
N LEU A 25 -11.08 12.26 -15.15
CA LEU A 25 -11.72 10.99 -14.78
C LEU A 25 -12.91 10.69 -15.71
N LEU A 26 -13.78 11.65 -15.94
CA LEU A 26 -14.92 11.50 -16.87
C LEU A 26 -14.46 11.12 -18.28
N LYS A 27 -13.41 11.79 -18.76
CA LYS A 27 -12.83 11.53 -20.07
C LYS A 27 -12.22 10.13 -20.16
N GLU A 28 -11.38 9.74 -19.19
CA GLU A 28 -10.72 8.43 -19.16
C GLU A 28 -11.72 7.26 -19.10
N TRP A 29 -12.81 7.46 -18.38
CA TRP A 29 -13.84 6.43 -18.24
C TRP A 29 -14.98 6.53 -19.27
N ASN A 30 -14.87 7.49 -20.19
CA ASN A 30 -15.89 7.79 -21.20
C ASN A 30 -17.30 7.99 -20.59
N LEU A 31 -17.35 8.76 -19.52
CA LEU A 31 -18.56 9.08 -18.76
C LEU A 31 -18.92 10.57 -18.90
N THR A 32 -20.15 10.88 -18.56
CA THR A 32 -20.66 12.25 -18.41
C THR A 32 -21.08 12.48 -16.97
N ASP A 33 -21.25 13.75 -16.56
CA ASP A 33 -21.79 14.06 -15.22
C ASP A 33 -23.14 13.36 -14.96
N ALA A 34 -24.02 13.31 -15.95
CA ALA A 34 -25.28 12.58 -15.84
C ALA A 34 -25.08 11.06 -15.72
N GLY A 35 -24.08 10.51 -16.40
CA GLY A 35 -23.72 9.09 -16.30
C GLY A 35 -23.19 8.72 -14.92
N MET A 36 -22.55 9.67 -14.23
CA MET A 36 -22.02 9.47 -12.89
C MET A 36 -23.11 9.29 -11.84
N GLU A 37 -24.34 9.78 -12.03
CA GLU A 37 -25.46 9.57 -11.09
C GLU A 37 -25.74 8.08 -10.86
N HIS A 38 -25.44 7.23 -11.82
CA HIS A 38 -25.64 5.78 -11.77
C HIS A 38 -24.34 4.98 -11.64
N PHE A 39 -23.20 5.67 -11.42
CA PHE A 39 -21.91 5.04 -11.34
C PHE A 39 -21.81 4.13 -10.11
N LYS A 40 -21.46 2.86 -10.35
CA LYS A 40 -21.29 1.81 -9.33
C LYS A 40 -19.88 1.21 -9.33
N GLY A 41 -18.92 1.92 -9.91
CA GLY A 41 -17.53 1.48 -9.99
C GLY A 41 -16.69 1.82 -8.74
N ASN A 42 -17.25 2.51 -7.75
CA ASN A 42 -16.52 2.84 -6.54
C ASN A 42 -16.17 1.60 -5.72
N PRO A 43 -14.99 1.56 -5.06
CA PRO A 43 -14.67 0.53 -4.08
C PRO A 43 -15.77 0.31 -3.04
N ILE A 44 -16.39 1.39 -2.52
CA ILE A 44 -17.49 1.32 -1.55
C ILE A 44 -18.73 0.56 -2.06
N ASP A 45 -18.90 0.42 -3.36
CA ASP A 45 -20.05 -0.27 -3.97
C ASP A 45 -19.75 -1.74 -4.32
N ASN A 46 -18.48 -2.15 -4.29
CA ASN A 46 -18.02 -3.45 -4.83
C ASN A 46 -17.33 -4.34 -3.78
N LEU A 47 -17.70 -4.25 -2.52
CA LEU A 47 -17.05 -4.95 -1.41
C LEU A 47 -17.50 -6.40 -1.25
N ALA A 48 -18.73 -6.75 -1.67
CA ALA A 48 -19.31 -8.05 -1.40
C ALA A 48 -18.47 -9.25 -1.91
N PRO A 49 -17.89 -9.23 -3.13
CA PRO A 49 -17.10 -10.37 -3.61
C PRO A 49 -15.85 -10.62 -2.78
N ILE A 50 -15.14 -9.56 -2.36
CA ILE A 50 -13.91 -9.68 -1.57
C ILE A 50 -14.23 -10.05 -0.11
N ALA A 51 -15.37 -9.59 0.43
CA ALA A 51 -15.86 -10.01 1.74
C ALA A 51 -16.22 -11.49 1.75
N ALA A 52 -16.96 -11.96 0.73
CA ALA A 52 -17.31 -13.37 0.58
C ALA A 52 -16.07 -14.27 0.42
N ALA A 53 -15.00 -13.77 -0.17
CA ALA A 53 -13.71 -14.45 -0.26
C ALA A 53 -12.89 -14.38 1.05
N GLY A 54 -13.37 -13.68 2.08
CA GLY A 54 -12.70 -13.53 3.37
C GLY A 54 -11.37 -12.79 3.30
N ILE A 55 -11.19 -11.91 2.31
CA ILE A 55 -9.92 -11.23 2.08
C ILE A 55 -9.69 -10.15 3.15
N PRO A 56 -8.67 -10.26 4.00
CA PRO A 56 -8.44 -9.29 5.05
C PRO A 56 -7.90 -7.96 4.48
N ILE A 57 -8.37 -6.86 5.06
CA ILE A 57 -7.96 -5.50 4.70
C ILE A 57 -7.36 -4.82 5.92
N ILE A 58 -6.21 -4.15 5.74
CA ILE A 58 -5.70 -3.16 6.68
C ILE A 58 -5.53 -1.82 5.98
N SER A 59 -5.96 -0.75 6.64
CA SER A 59 -5.83 0.61 6.13
C SER A 59 -5.15 1.51 7.14
N VAL A 60 -4.33 2.43 6.63
CA VAL A 60 -3.76 3.55 7.41
C VAL A 60 -4.37 4.84 6.87
N CYS A 61 -4.95 5.68 7.74
CA CYS A 61 -5.59 6.93 7.35
C CYS A 61 -5.30 8.04 8.36
N GLY A 62 -5.27 9.30 7.91
CA GLY A 62 -5.34 10.44 8.80
C GLY A 62 -6.79 10.68 9.28
N ASP A 63 -6.99 11.00 10.54
CA ASP A 63 -8.33 11.33 11.06
C ASP A 63 -8.79 12.75 10.72
N SER A 64 -7.84 13.58 10.29
CA SER A 64 -8.04 14.98 9.90
C SER A 64 -7.82 15.24 8.41
N ASP A 65 -7.82 14.18 7.60
CA ASP A 65 -7.60 14.23 6.15
C ASP A 65 -8.69 15.06 5.45
N GLN A 66 -8.28 16.20 4.87
CA GLN A 66 -9.17 17.13 4.16
C GLN A 66 -9.21 16.83 2.65
N THR A 67 -8.23 16.13 2.15
CA THR A 67 -8.12 15.75 0.72
C THR A 67 -9.02 14.56 0.44
N VAL A 68 -8.78 13.45 1.14
CA VAL A 68 -9.57 12.21 1.04
C VAL A 68 -10.16 11.89 2.41
N PRO A 69 -11.28 12.52 2.80
CA PRO A 69 -11.80 12.41 4.16
C PRO A 69 -12.10 10.96 4.55
N TYR A 70 -11.56 10.54 5.68
CA TYR A 70 -11.76 9.20 6.22
C TYR A 70 -13.23 8.80 6.26
N LYS A 71 -14.10 9.71 6.74
CA LYS A 71 -15.54 9.47 6.91
C LYS A 71 -16.29 9.16 5.60
N GLU A 72 -15.84 9.74 4.50
CA GLU A 72 -16.46 9.58 3.18
C GLU A 72 -15.89 8.37 2.42
N ASN A 73 -14.74 7.86 2.83
CA ASN A 73 -13.99 6.81 2.15
C ASN A 73 -13.84 5.54 3.01
N MET A 74 -12.77 5.43 3.76
CA MET A 74 -12.44 4.17 4.44
C MET A 74 -13.40 3.83 5.59
N ASP A 75 -14.05 4.79 6.24
CA ASP A 75 -15.08 4.54 7.25
C ASP A 75 -16.32 3.84 6.63
N VAL A 76 -16.69 4.25 5.41
CA VAL A 76 -17.77 3.60 4.64
C VAL A 76 -17.36 2.19 4.24
N VAL A 77 -16.14 2.02 3.71
CA VAL A 77 -15.60 0.68 3.41
C VAL A 77 -15.63 -0.20 4.65
N ARG A 78 -15.07 0.29 5.76
CA ARG A 78 -15.03 -0.46 7.03
C ARG A 78 -16.42 -0.91 7.46
N SER A 79 -17.38 0.01 7.47
CA SER A 79 -18.73 -0.27 7.92
C SER A 79 -19.43 -1.31 7.03
N ARG A 80 -19.37 -1.13 5.72
CA ARG A 80 -20.00 -2.05 4.75
C ARG A 80 -19.29 -3.39 4.69
N TYR A 81 -17.96 -3.40 4.80
CA TYR A 81 -17.16 -4.62 4.74
C TYR A 81 -17.40 -5.52 5.95
N LEU A 82 -17.42 -4.93 7.16
CA LEU A 82 -17.80 -5.66 8.39
C LEU A 82 -19.23 -6.21 8.32
N ALA A 83 -20.18 -5.42 7.81
CA ALA A 83 -21.56 -5.87 7.63
C ALA A 83 -21.67 -7.05 6.65
N ALA A 84 -20.76 -7.13 5.67
CA ALA A 84 -20.66 -8.26 4.73
C ALA A 84 -19.83 -9.44 5.27
N GLY A 85 -19.35 -9.39 6.52
CA GLY A 85 -18.55 -10.44 7.16
C GLY A 85 -17.06 -10.41 6.79
N GLY A 86 -16.59 -9.38 6.10
CA GLY A 86 -15.18 -9.23 5.72
C GLY A 86 -14.31 -8.70 6.87
N PRO A 87 -13.11 -9.25 7.08
CA PRO A 87 -12.20 -8.79 8.13
C PRO A 87 -11.47 -7.50 7.70
N VAL A 88 -11.57 -6.43 8.51
CA VAL A 88 -10.92 -5.14 8.23
C VAL A 88 -10.39 -4.51 9.51
N GLU A 89 -9.15 -4.05 9.45
CA GLU A 89 -8.47 -3.25 10.46
C GLU A 89 -8.20 -1.84 9.91
N VAL A 90 -8.36 -0.82 10.76
CA VAL A 90 -8.04 0.57 10.38
C VAL A 90 -7.18 1.21 11.47
N ILE A 91 -6.06 1.74 11.06
CA ILE A 91 -5.17 2.54 11.91
C ILE A 91 -5.40 4.00 11.58
N LEU A 92 -5.92 4.76 12.54
CA LEU A 92 -6.13 6.20 12.40
C LEU A 92 -4.95 6.95 13.03
N LYS A 93 -4.27 7.76 12.22
CA LYS A 93 -3.22 8.68 12.66
C LYS A 93 -3.87 9.94 13.18
N LYS A 94 -3.78 10.16 14.50
CA LYS A 94 -4.43 11.29 15.17
C LYS A 94 -3.83 12.63 14.74
N GLY A 95 -4.70 13.54 14.33
CA GLY A 95 -4.33 14.91 13.91
C GLY A 95 -3.57 14.95 12.57
N CYS A 96 -3.49 13.83 11.85
CA CYS A 96 -2.83 13.80 10.55
C CYS A 96 -3.84 14.10 9.43
N ASP A 97 -3.38 14.89 8.46
CA ASP A 97 -4.05 15.13 7.19
C ASP A 97 -3.69 14.00 6.20
N HIS A 98 -3.86 14.22 4.90
CA HIS A 98 -3.54 13.27 3.83
C HIS A 98 -2.06 12.86 3.82
N HIS A 99 -1.19 13.74 4.19
CA HIS A 99 0.25 13.51 4.30
C HIS A 99 0.75 13.70 5.75
N PRO A 100 1.83 13.02 6.15
CA PRO A 100 2.57 12.00 5.41
C PRO A 100 1.78 10.69 5.29
N HIS A 101 2.01 9.94 4.20
CA HIS A 101 1.48 8.59 4.06
C HIS A 101 2.20 7.61 4.99
N SER A 102 1.64 6.40 5.11
CA SER A 102 2.19 5.29 5.91
C SER A 102 2.31 5.58 7.41
N LEU A 103 2.98 4.70 8.10
CA LEU A 103 3.34 4.82 9.51
C LEU A 103 4.85 5.02 9.64
N ASP A 104 5.29 5.81 10.60
CA ASP A 104 6.71 5.94 10.95
C ASP A 104 7.31 4.57 11.36
N ASN A 105 6.53 3.79 12.09
CA ASN A 105 6.83 2.37 12.36
C ASN A 105 5.88 1.48 11.54
N PRO A 106 6.37 0.76 10.51
CA PRO A 106 5.55 -0.10 9.66
C PRO A 106 5.16 -1.45 10.29
N GLU A 107 5.72 -1.80 11.47
CA GLU A 107 5.49 -3.11 12.11
C GLU A 107 4.01 -3.52 12.17
N PRO A 108 3.05 -2.67 12.55
CA PRO A 108 1.64 -3.08 12.62
C PRO A 108 1.09 -3.59 11.29
N VAL A 109 1.52 -2.97 10.17
CA VAL A 109 1.11 -3.38 8.81
C VAL A 109 1.83 -4.67 8.41
N VAL A 110 3.12 -4.79 8.71
CA VAL A 110 3.93 -6.00 8.46
C VAL A 110 3.35 -7.18 9.22
N ASP A 111 3.08 -7.02 10.51
CA ASP A 111 2.49 -8.06 11.35
C ASP A 111 1.11 -8.49 10.85
N PHE A 112 0.28 -7.55 10.40
CA PHE A 112 -1.00 -7.89 9.78
C PHE A 112 -0.79 -8.77 8.54
N ILE A 113 0.12 -8.41 7.64
CA ILE A 113 0.40 -9.18 6.43
C ILE A 113 0.92 -10.57 6.77
N LEU A 114 1.88 -10.67 7.70
CA LEU A 114 2.48 -11.94 8.10
C LEU A 114 1.45 -12.87 8.78
N ARG A 115 0.54 -12.35 9.57
CA ARG A 115 -0.56 -13.14 10.18
C ARG A 115 -1.49 -13.78 9.15
N GLN A 116 -1.58 -13.23 7.95
CA GLN A 116 -2.41 -13.80 6.87
C GLN A 116 -1.71 -14.93 6.10
N GLN A 117 -0.43 -15.16 6.36
CA GLN A 117 0.37 -16.19 5.70
C GLN A 117 0.84 -17.24 6.74
N PRO A 118 -0.02 -18.17 7.17
CA PRO A 118 0.28 -19.11 8.25
C PRO A 118 1.48 -20.03 7.99
N GLU A 119 1.99 -20.07 6.78
CA GLU A 119 3.15 -20.89 6.39
C GLU A 119 4.16 -20.09 5.56
N TYR A 120 4.52 -18.87 6.01
CA TYR A 120 5.50 -18.03 5.30
C TYR A 120 6.81 -18.76 5.01
N GLU A 121 7.22 -19.70 5.86
CA GLU A 121 8.41 -20.55 5.64
C GLU A 121 8.27 -21.50 4.43
N LYS A 122 7.06 -21.76 3.96
CA LYS A 122 6.79 -22.69 2.86
C LYS A 122 6.91 -22.05 1.47
N TYR A 123 6.86 -20.73 1.37
CA TYR A 123 6.96 -20.02 0.11
C TYR A 123 8.36 -19.46 -0.07
N ILE A 124 9.31 -20.33 -0.43
CA ILE A 124 10.60 -19.88 -0.93
C ILE A 124 10.37 -19.30 -2.33
N HIS A 125 10.18 -17.98 -2.39
CA HIS A 125 10.00 -17.24 -3.64
C HIS A 125 11.29 -17.09 -4.47
N TYR A 126 12.36 -17.71 -4.03
CA TYR A 126 13.64 -17.71 -4.74
C TYR A 126 14.30 -19.09 -4.68
N ASN A 127 14.95 -19.44 -5.76
CA ASN A 127 15.77 -20.64 -5.83
C ASN A 127 17.23 -20.18 -5.86
N VAL A 128 17.95 -20.40 -4.78
CA VAL A 128 19.38 -20.07 -4.72
C VAL A 128 20.15 -21.13 -5.52
N ARG A 129 20.62 -20.74 -6.69
CA ARG A 129 21.49 -21.58 -7.52
C ARG A 129 22.92 -21.51 -6.99
N GLY A 130 23.28 -22.43 -6.11
CA GLY A 130 24.58 -22.45 -5.45
C GLY A 130 24.57 -21.68 -4.12
N SER A 131 25.72 -21.15 -3.73
CA SER A 131 25.88 -20.43 -2.45
C SER A 131 26.31 -18.99 -2.66
N LEU A 132 26.00 -18.12 -1.70
CA LEU A 132 26.48 -16.74 -1.63
C LEU A 132 27.88 -16.61 -1.00
N GLN A 133 28.61 -17.71 -0.84
CA GLN A 133 29.93 -17.71 -0.18
C GLN A 133 30.94 -16.76 -0.81
N ASN A 134 30.95 -16.64 -2.14
CA ASN A 134 31.84 -15.70 -2.82
C ASN A 134 31.47 -14.23 -2.53
N SER A 135 30.17 -13.93 -2.47
CA SER A 135 29.70 -12.59 -2.10
C SER A 135 30.06 -12.28 -0.65
N PHE A 136 29.82 -13.23 0.27
CA PHE A 136 30.20 -13.12 1.68
C PHE A 136 31.69 -12.90 1.85
N ARG A 137 32.53 -13.68 1.17
CA ARG A 137 33.98 -13.52 1.21
C ARG A 137 34.41 -12.12 0.75
N LYS A 138 33.81 -11.60 -0.30
CA LYS A 138 34.12 -10.24 -0.80
C LYS A 138 33.73 -9.17 0.20
N PHE A 139 32.56 -9.27 0.82
CA PHE A 139 32.12 -8.33 1.83
C PHE A 139 32.97 -8.40 3.10
N GLU A 140 33.24 -9.61 3.61
CA GLU A 140 33.94 -9.79 4.88
C GLU A 140 35.46 -9.62 4.79
N LYS A 141 36.09 -10.18 3.74
CA LYS A 141 37.55 -10.23 3.65
C LYS A 141 38.13 -9.13 2.77
N GLU A 142 37.52 -8.92 1.60
CA GLU A 142 38.05 -7.95 0.64
C GLU A 142 37.53 -6.52 0.90
N ARG A 143 36.45 -6.39 1.72
CA ARG A 143 35.79 -5.14 2.04
C ARG A 143 35.39 -4.33 0.80
N ARG A 144 35.23 -5.00 -0.33
CA ARG A 144 34.87 -4.41 -1.63
C ARG A 144 33.91 -5.34 -2.35
N ALA A 145 32.72 -4.81 -2.65
CA ALA A 145 31.78 -5.48 -3.54
C ALA A 145 30.91 -4.46 -4.27
N ARG A 146 30.30 -4.89 -5.36
CA ARG A 146 29.30 -4.11 -6.09
C ARG A 146 27.97 -4.80 -5.93
N VAL A 147 26.98 -4.05 -5.50
CA VAL A 147 25.58 -4.51 -5.46
C VAL A 147 24.84 -3.81 -6.59
N ALA A 148 24.23 -4.59 -7.47
CA ALA A 148 23.40 -4.05 -8.54
C ALA A 148 21.93 -4.19 -8.16
N PHE A 149 21.17 -3.12 -8.28
CA PHE A 149 19.73 -3.12 -8.15
C PHE A 149 19.12 -3.04 -9.55
N LEU A 150 18.32 -4.06 -9.89
CA LEU A 150 17.66 -4.14 -11.19
C LEU A 150 16.15 -3.92 -11.00
N GLY A 151 15.59 -2.97 -11.74
CA GLY A 151 14.16 -2.65 -11.66
C GLY A 151 13.79 -1.42 -12.47
N GLY A 152 12.53 -1.03 -12.40
CA GLY A 152 12.00 0.18 -13.03
C GLY A 152 12.13 1.43 -12.14
N SER A 153 11.31 2.42 -12.41
CA SER A 153 11.30 3.72 -11.71
C SER A 153 11.19 3.63 -10.18
N ILE A 154 10.45 2.65 -9.65
CA ILE A 154 10.34 2.42 -8.20
C ILE A 154 11.69 2.03 -7.59
N THR A 155 12.53 1.30 -8.33
CA THR A 155 13.88 0.94 -7.88
C THR A 155 14.83 2.13 -7.93
N GLU A 156 14.63 3.08 -8.84
CA GLU A 156 15.41 4.30 -8.96
C GLU A 156 15.09 5.31 -7.86
N MET A 157 13.84 5.35 -7.39
CA MET A 157 13.40 6.26 -6.33
C MET A 157 14.14 6.00 -5.01
N ASP A 158 14.21 7.02 -4.17
CA ASP A 158 14.67 6.88 -2.78
C ASP A 158 13.72 5.94 -2.01
N GLY A 159 14.32 5.01 -1.27
CA GLY A 159 13.54 4.03 -0.51
C GLY A 159 14.33 2.78 -0.16
N TRP A 160 13.80 1.62 -0.51
CA TRP A 160 14.34 0.32 -0.13
C TRP A 160 15.80 0.08 -0.54
N ARG A 161 16.23 0.58 -1.68
CA ARG A 161 17.61 0.49 -2.14
C ARG A 161 18.58 1.15 -1.15
N ASN A 162 18.30 2.39 -0.77
CA ASN A 162 19.12 3.14 0.17
C ASN A 162 19.13 2.48 1.57
N MET A 163 18.03 1.83 1.96
CA MET A 163 17.96 1.05 3.21
C MET A 163 18.91 -0.16 3.17
N ILE A 164 18.90 -0.91 2.07
CA ILE A 164 19.79 -2.07 1.90
C ILE A 164 21.26 -1.62 1.88
N GLU A 165 21.59 -0.54 1.19
CA GLU A 165 22.95 0.01 1.16
C GLU A 165 23.43 0.35 2.58
N ARG A 166 22.62 1.05 3.36
CA ARG A 166 22.96 1.38 4.77
C ARG A 166 23.12 0.13 5.62
N GLN A 167 22.25 -0.86 5.49
CA GLN A 167 22.37 -2.12 6.23
C GLN A 167 23.64 -2.89 5.87
N LEU A 168 24.01 -2.92 4.60
CA LEU A 168 25.27 -3.55 4.16
C LEU A 168 26.48 -2.81 4.71
N GLN A 169 26.47 -1.49 4.69
CA GLN A 169 27.55 -0.66 5.26
C GLN A 169 27.69 -0.84 6.78
N GLN A 170 26.57 -0.98 7.50
CA GLN A 170 26.56 -1.25 8.93
C GLN A 170 27.09 -2.64 9.27
N ARG A 171 26.72 -3.63 8.47
CA ARG A 171 27.13 -5.03 8.69
C ARG A 171 28.56 -5.31 8.27
N PHE A 172 29.04 -4.63 7.24
CA PHE A 172 30.37 -4.79 6.66
C PHE A 172 31.09 -3.42 6.56
N PRO A 173 31.43 -2.80 7.69
CA PRO A 173 32.10 -1.49 7.68
C PRO A 173 33.50 -1.60 7.03
N TYR A 174 33.95 -0.51 6.40
CA TYR A 174 35.24 -0.41 5.73
C TYR A 174 36.40 -0.55 6.73
#